data_9b0e2d78a0a2ee2a0cc61a644b05579c
#
_entry.id   9b0e2d78a0a2ee2a0cc61a644b05579c
#
_cell.length_a   1.000
_cell.length_b   1.000
_cell.length_c   1.000
_cell.angle_alpha   90.00
_cell.angle_beta   90.00
_cell.angle_gamma   90.00
#
_symmetry.space_group_name_H-M   'P 1'
#
loop_
_entity.id
_entity.type
_entity.pdbx_description
1 polymer ?
#
loop_
_entity_poly.entity_id
_entity_poly.type
_entity_poly.pdbx_seq_one_letter_code
_entity_poly.pdbx_strand_id
1 'polypeptide(L)'
;SLERAFDLLERMADAGGEVSLSELSASSGLPLPTIHRLMRTLVLCGYVRQQPNRRYALGPRLIRLGESAARLLGTWARPYLARLVEETGETANMALLDGDEIVYVAQVPSKHSMRMFTEVGRRVLPHSTGVGKALLAHTPPDEVRALLARTGMPAATEKTITTPDGFLEALEQVRRVGYAVDDNEQEIGVRCLAVSVPDSPT
;
A
#
# COMPACT_ATOMS: atom_id res chain seq x y z
N SER A 1 3.58 -4.02 -22.77
CA SER A 1 3.93 -5.40 -22.32
C SER A 1 4.65 -5.42 -20.97
N LEU A 2 5.46 -4.41 -20.66
CA LEU A 2 6.16 -4.32 -19.38
C LEU A 2 5.17 -4.09 -18.23
N GLU A 3 4.26 -3.13 -18.34
CA GLU A 3 3.20 -2.85 -17.38
C GLU A 3 2.40 -4.10 -17.03
N ARG A 4 1.98 -4.86 -18.06
CA ARG A 4 1.24 -6.12 -17.85
C ARG A 4 2.05 -7.17 -17.10
N ALA A 5 3.37 -7.20 -17.29
CA ALA A 5 4.23 -8.15 -16.59
C ALA A 5 4.34 -7.79 -15.10
N PHE A 6 4.46 -6.51 -14.77
CA PHE A 6 4.45 -6.04 -13.39
C PHE A 6 3.08 -6.22 -12.75
N ASP A 7 1.96 -5.88 -13.43
CA ASP A 7 0.61 -6.13 -12.94
C ASP A 7 0.38 -7.62 -12.57
N LEU A 8 0.93 -8.56 -13.35
CA LEU A 8 0.87 -9.97 -12.99
C LEU A 8 1.65 -10.30 -11.73
N LEU A 9 2.82 -9.67 -11.48
CA LEU A 9 3.59 -9.88 -10.25
C LEU A 9 2.85 -9.34 -9.01
N GLU A 10 2.23 -8.17 -9.12
CA GLU A 10 1.40 -7.60 -8.05
C GLU A 10 0.21 -8.51 -7.72
N ARG A 11 -0.54 -8.97 -8.73
CA ARG A 11 -1.63 -9.93 -8.54
C ARG A 11 -1.19 -11.25 -7.92
N MET A 12 0.03 -11.69 -8.21
CA MET A 12 0.61 -12.88 -7.55
C MET A 12 0.89 -12.59 -6.08
N ALA A 13 1.37 -11.40 -5.74
CA ALA A 13 1.61 -11.00 -4.36
C ALA A 13 0.29 -10.94 -3.58
N ASP A 14 -0.74 -10.28 -4.12
CA ASP A 14 -2.09 -10.18 -3.53
C ASP A 14 -2.74 -11.55 -3.29
N ALA A 15 -2.46 -12.52 -4.16
CA ALA A 15 -2.94 -13.88 -4.04
C ALA A 15 -2.10 -14.78 -3.10
N GLY A 16 -1.19 -14.19 -2.31
CA GLY A 16 -0.33 -14.93 -1.38
C GLY A 16 0.92 -15.52 -2.02
N GLY A 17 1.31 -15.05 -3.21
CA GLY A 17 2.58 -15.37 -3.87
C GLY A 17 2.58 -16.63 -4.73
N GLU A 18 1.49 -17.42 -4.78
CA GLU A 18 1.38 -18.62 -5.61
C GLU A 18 0.03 -18.70 -6.33
N VAL A 19 0.04 -18.81 -7.67
CA VAL A 19 -1.17 -18.78 -8.51
C VAL A 19 -1.06 -19.73 -9.71
N SER A 20 -2.20 -20.10 -10.27
CA SER A 20 -2.31 -20.73 -11.60
C SER A 20 -2.48 -19.68 -12.71
N LEU A 21 -2.24 -20.10 -13.97
CA LEU A 21 -2.51 -19.22 -15.12
C LEU A 21 -4.00 -18.88 -15.27
N SER A 22 -4.89 -19.75 -14.85
CA SER A 22 -6.33 -19.53 -14.89
C SER A 22 -6.76 -18.46 -13.89
N GLU A 23 -6.24 -18.49 -12.66
CA GLU A 23 -6.48 -17.46 -11.65
C GLU A 23 -5.95 -16.11 -12.11
N LEU A 24 -4.74 -16.06 -12.69
CA LEU A 24 -4.19 -14.83 -13.27
C LEU A 24 -5.05 -14.32 -14.44
N SER A 25 -5.58 -15.22 -15.30
CA SER A 25 -6.46 -14.81 -16.38
C SER A 25 -7.77 -14.21 -15.87
N ALA A 26 -8.35 -14.82 -14.85
CA ALA A 26 -9.58 -14.33 -14.24
C ALA A 26 -9.40 -12.96 -13.57
N SER A 27 -8.27 -12.77 -12.85
CA SER A 27 -8.02 -11.53 -12.12
C SER A 27 -7.52 -10.38 -13.02
N SER A 28 -6.70 -10.67 -14.06
CA SER A 28 -6.12 -9.64 -14.93
C SER A 28 -6.96 -9.31 -16.18
N GLY A 29 -7.91 -10.18 -16.54
CA GLY A 29 -8.64 -10.08 -17.80
C GLY A 29 -7.80 -10.35 -19.06
N LEU A 30 -6.52 -10.74 -18.89
CA LEU A 30 -5.65 -11.02 -20.03
C LEU A 30 -5.89 -12.42 -20.59
N PRO A 31 -5.80 -12.60 -21.93
CA PRO A 31 -5.87 -13.92 -22.55
C PRO A 31 -4.74 -14.85 -22.08
N LEU A 32 -5.05 -16.12 -21.84
CA LEU A 32 -4.07 -17.14 -21.41
C LEU A 32 -2.78 -17.19 -22.22
N PRO A 33 -2.81 -17.09 -23.59
CA PRO A 33 -1.57 -17.08 -24.37
C PRO A 33 -0.66 -15.89 -24.05
N THR A 34 -1.25 -14.74 -23.75
CA THR A 34 -0.50 -13.53 -23.34
C THR A 34 0.14 -13.74 -22.00
N ILE A 35 -0.61 -14.24 -21.01
CA ILE A 35 -0.11 -14.54 -19.67
C ILE A 35 1.01 -15.57 -19.77
N HIS A 36 0.80 -16.67 -20.48
CA HIS A 36 1.81 -17.72 -20.64
C HIS A 36 3.15 -17.16 -21.18
N ARG A 37 3.09 -16.28 -22.19
CA ARG A 37 4.28 -15.65 -22.76
C ARG A 37 4.99 -14.74 -21.76
N LEU A 38 4.25 -13.93 -21.00
CA LEU A 38 4.81 -13.05 -19.97
C LEU A 38 5.42 -13.86 -18.82
N MET A 39 4.69 -14.85 -18.29
CA MET A 39 5.14 -15.72 -17.22
C MET A 39 6.41 -16.50 -17.61
N ARG A 40 6.48 -16.99 -18.84
CA ARG A 40 7.72 -17.64 -19.36
C ARG A 40 8.91 -16.69 -19.30
N THR A 41 8.73 -15.43 -19.67
CA THR A 41 9.80 -14.41 -19.59
C THR A 41 10.19 -14.14 -18.14
N LEU A 42 9.21 -13.97 -17.24
CA LEU A 42 9.46 -13.75 -15.81
C LEU A 42 10.19 -14.94 -15.16
N VAL A 43 9.87 -16.18 -15.59
CA VAL A 43 10.59 -17.40 -15.15
C VAL A 43 12.03 -17.38 -15.65
N LEU A 44 12.26 -17.08 -16.95
CA LEU A 44 13.61 -16.98 -17.49
C LEU A 44 14.44 -15.89 -16.80
N CYS A 45 13.80 -14.79 -16.40
CA CYS A 45 14.44 -13.72 -15.64
C CYS A 45 14.61 -14.06 -14.16
N GLY A 46 14.01 -15.13 -13.63
CA GLY A 46 14.09 -15.54 -12.22
C GLY A 46 13.20 -14.72 -11.26
N TYR A 47 12.29 -13.91 -11.76
CA TYR A 47 11.29 -13.17 -10.96
C TYR A 47 10.09 -14.04 -10.58
N VAL A 48 9.86 -15.11 -11.32
CA VAL A 48 8.84 -16.12 -11.08
C VAL A 48 9.49 -17.50 -11.19
N ARG A 49 8.93 -18.49 -10.50
CA ARG A 49 9.30 -19.90 -10.65
C ARG A 49 8.04 -20.74 -10.86
N GLN A 50 8.12 -21.75 -11.70
CA GLN A 50 7.06 -22.72 -11.83
C GLN A 50 7.28 -23.87 -10.83
N GLN A 51 6.24 -24.21 -10.10
CA GLN A 51 6.23 -25.30 -9.13
C GLN A 51 5.93 -26.66 -9.80
N PRO A 52 6.24 -27.79 -9.16
CA PRO A 52 5.92 -29.12 -9.68
C PRO A 52 4.42 -29.33 -9.96
N ASN A 53 3.54 -28.70 -9.19
CA ASN A 53 2.08 -28.71 -9.36
C ASN A 53 1.59 -27.80 -10.52
N ARG A 54 2.51 -27.27 -11.33
CA ARG A 54 2.28 -26.33 -12.44
C ARG A 54 1.74 -24.96 -12.03
N ARG A 55 1.68 -24.67 -10.73
CA ARG A 55 1.41 -23.30 -10.26
C ARG A 55 2.67 -22.44 -10.39
N TYR A 56 2.49 -21.14 -10.38
CA TYR A 56 3.58 -20.17 -10.46
C TYR A 56 3.72 -19.46 -9.12
N ALA A 57 4.94 -19.35 -8.62
CA ALA A 57 5.25 -18.63 -7.39
C ALA A 57 6.22 -17.49 -7.66
N LEU A 58 6.18 -16.45 -6.81
CA LEU A 58 7.15 -15.37 -6.85
C LEU A 58 8.57 -15.91 -6.69
N GLY A 59 9.49 -15.39 -7.47
CA GLY A 59 10.88 -15.85 -7.52
C GLY A 59 11.80 -15.10 -6.54
N PRO A 60 12.89 -15.74 -6.09
CA PRO A 60 13.80 -15.18 -5.08
C PRO A 60 14.54 -13.91 -5.53
N ARG A 61 14.56 -13.60 -6.83
CA ARG A 61 15.14 -12.35 -7.33
C ARG A 61 14.45 -11.10 -6.81
N LEU A 62 13.15 -11.20 -6.50
CA LEU A 62 12.37 -10.12 -5.93
C LEU A 62 12.84 -9.74 -4.50
N ILE A 63 13.34 -10.70 -3.72
CA ILE A 63 13.83 -10.47 -2.35
C ILE A 63 14.92 -9.38 -2.37
N ARG A 64 15.93 -9.54 -3.22
CA ARG A 64 17.04 -8.57 -3.30
C ARG A 64 16.57 -7.16 -3.68
N LEU A 65 15.61 -7.05 -4.61
CA LEU A 65 15.07 -5.77 -5.04
C LEU A 65 14.27 -5.13 -3.91
N GLY A 66 13.40 -5.90 -3.27
CA GLY A 66 12.61 -5.45 -2.12
C GLY A 66 13.48 -4.98 -0.94
N GLU A 67 14.53 -5.75 -0.58
CA GLU A 67 15.46 -5.36 0.48
C GLU A 67 16.23 -4.07 0.14
N SER A 68 16.61 -3.88 -1.13
CA SER A 68 17.28 -2.66 -1.55
C SER A 68 16.37 -1.44 -1.49
N ALA A 69 15.12 -1.58 -1.93
CA ALA A 69 14.12 -0.54 -1.81
C ALA A 69 13.78 -0.24 -0.34
N ALA A 70 13.56 -1.27 0.48
CA ALA A 70 13.23 -1.11 1.90
C ALA A 70 14.32 -0.36 2.67
N ARG A 71 15.61 -0.60 2.37
CA ARG A 71 16.72 0.14 3.01
C ARG A 71 16.67 1.63 2.74
N LEU A 72 16.29 2.02 1.53
CA LEU A 72 16.22 3.43 1.15
C LEU A 72 14.94 4.10 1.69
N LEU A 73 13.81 3.40 1.65
CA LEU A 73 12.51 4.00 1.87
C LEU A 73 12.02 3.93 3.33
N GLY A 74 12.40 2.90 4.10
CA GLY A 74 11.75 2.72 5.39
C GLY A 74 12.58 2.08 6.50
N THR A 75 13.68 1.39 6.21
CA THR A 75 14.43 0.65 7.25
C THR A 75 14.98 1.56 8.35
N TRP A 76 15.36 2.79 8.01
CA TRP A 76 15.84 3.79 8.97
C TRP A 76 14.78 4.19 10.00
N ALA A 77 13.49 4.08 9.67
CA ALA A 77 12.40 4.44 10.55
C ALA A 77 12.12 3.38 11.63
N ARG A 78 12.55 2.13 11.43
CA ARG A 78 12.23 1.02 12.35
C ARG A 78 12.56 1.28 13.82
N PRO A 79 13.71 1.86 14.21
CA PRO A 79 13.98 2.16 15.63
C PRO A 79 12.98 3.12 16.25
N TYR A 80 12.53 4.13 15.48
CA TYR A 80 11.54 5.11 15.93
C TYR A 80 10.14 4.48 16.04
N LEU A 81 9.76 3.66 15.06
CA LEU A 81 8.50 2.92 15.11
C LEU A 81 8.49 1.92 16.28
N ALA A 82 9.61 1.22 16.54
CA ALA A 82 9.71 0.30 17.68
C ALA A 82 9.49 1.03 19.01
N ARG A 83 10.05 2.21 19.18
CA ARG A 83 9.83 3.04 20.36
C ARG A 83 8.35 3.46 20.49
N LEU A 84 7.70 3.86 19.40
CA LEU A 84 6.25 4.14 19.41
C LEU A 84 5.43 2.93 19.88
N VAL A 85 5.76 1.73 19.37
CA VAL A 85 5.09 0.49 19.80
C VAL A 85 5.33 0.21 21.29
N GLU A 86 6.54 0.45 21.80
CA GLU A 86 6.84 0.29 23.22
C GLU A 86 6.06 1.27 24.11
N GLU A 87 5.91 2.52 23.66
CA GLU A 87 5.22 3.58 24.42
C GLU A 87 3.68 3.45 24.33
N THR A 88 3.13 3.03 23.21
CA THR A 88 1.69 3.00 22.96
C THR A 88 1.06 1.61 23.08
N GLY A 89 1.84 0.55 22.89
CA GLY A 89 1.34 -0.82 22.76
C GLY A 89 0.73 -1.13 21.39
N GLU A 90 0.59 -0.14 20.50
CA GLU A 90 -0.09 -0.27 19.23
C GLU A 90 0.88 -0.46 18.05
N THR A 91 0.38 -1.02 16.92
CA THR A 91 1.18 -1.15 15.69
C THR A 91 1.55 0.22 15.13
N ALA A 92 2.82 0.41 14.81
CA ALA A 92 3.32 1.62 14.17
C ALA A 92 3.74 1.36 12.73
N ASN A 93 3.29 2.22 11.83
CA ASN A 93 3.56 2.16 10.40
C ASN A 93 4.21 3.45 9.92
N MET A 94 5.04 3.34 8.88
CA MET A 94 5.47 4.47 8.07
C MET A 94 5.00 4.26 6.63
N ALA A 95 4.46 5.32 6.04
CA ALA A 95 4.02 5.33 4.65
C ALA A 95 4.46 6.61 3.96
N LEU A 96 4.48 6.60 2.65
CA LEU A 96 4.76 7.75 1.80
C LEU A 96 3.74 7.83 0.65
N LEU A 97 3.64 9.00 0.05
CA LEU A 97 2.88 9.19 -1.19
C LEU A 97 3.79 8.83 -2.38
N ASP A 98 3.39 7.85 -3.17
CA ASP A 98 4.09 7.41 -4.38
C ASP A 98 3.13 7.50 -5.58
N GLY A 99 3.33 8.52 -6.39
CA GLY A 99 2.35 8.90 -7.41
C GLY A 99 1.04 9.37 -6.76
N ASP A 100 -0.05 8.67 -7.01
CA ASP A 100 -1.38 9.00 -6.50
C ASP A 100 -1.84 8.10 -5.34
N GLU A 101 -0.97 7.20 -4.84
CA GLU A 101 -1.30 6.22 -3.82
C GLU A 101 -0.37 6.32 -2.60
N ILE A 102 -0.87 5.85 -1.49
CA ILE A 102 -0.10 5.69 -0.27
C ILE A 102 0.56 4.31 -0.26
N VAL A 103 1.85 4.26 0.01
CA VAL A 103 2.63 3.01 0.12
C VAL A 103 3.18 2.86 1.52
N TYR A 104 2.90 1.74 2.17
CA TYR A 104 3.51 1.41 3.46
C TYR A 104 4.93 0.92 3.25
N VAL A 105 5.91 1.62 3.82
CA VAL A 105 7.35 1.35 3.61
C VAL A 105 8.04 0.75 4.83
N ALA A 106 7.45 0.87 6.02
CA ALA A 106 7.93 0.22 7.22
C ALA A 106 6.79 -0.06 8.21
N GLN A 107 6.94 -1.12 8.98
CA GLN A 107 6.02 -1.50 10.06
C GLN A 107 6.78 -2.11 11.23
N VAL A 108 6.31 -1.82 12.44
CA VAL A 108 6.60 -2.57 13.66
C VAL A 108 5.26 -2.98 14.27
N PRO A 109 4.94 -4.28 14.31
CA PRO A 109 3.65 -4.74 14.82
C PRO A 109 3.57 -4.63 16.34
N SER A 110 2.35 -4.42 16.85
CA SER A 110 2.05 -4.55 18.27
C SER A 110 2.21 -6.00 18.75
N LYS A 111 2.27 -6.18 20.07
CA LYS A 111 2.34 -7.51 20.71
C LYS A 111 0.93 -8.13 20.92
N HIS A 112 -0.13 -7.40 20.58
CA HIS A 112 -1.49 -7.90 20.70
C HIS A 112 -1.78 -9.01 19.68
N SER A 113 -2.56 -10.01 20.10
CA SER A 113 -3.02 -11.11 19.23
C SER A 113 -3.96 -10.62 18.11
N MET A 114 -4.84 -9.69 18.45
CA MET A 114 -5.62 -8.93 17.46
C MET A 114 -4.92 -7.62 17.16
N ARG A 115 -4.50 -7.45 15.91
CA ARG A 115 -3.84 -6.24 15.41
C ARG A 115 -4.12 -6.05 13.94
N MET A 116 -4.12 -4.80 13.49
CA MET A 116 -4.14 -4.51 12.06
C MET A 116 -2.90 -5.10 11.40
N PHE A 117 -3.10 -5.89 10.37
CA PHE A 117 -2.02 -6.40 9.54
C PHE A 117 -1.86 -5.51 8.31
N THR A 118 -0.78 -4.76 8.28
CA THR A 118 -0.40 -3.94 7.12
C THR A 118 0.87 -4.53 6.53
N GLU A 119 0.83 -4.91 5.27
CA GLU A 119 2.02 -5.40 4.57
C GLU A 119 2.88 -4.23 4.08
N VAL A 120 4.19 -4.32 4.30
CA VAL A 120 5.15 -3.40 3.66
C VAL A 120 5.09 -3.60 2.14
N GLY A 121 4.96 -2.50 1.40
CA GLY A 121 4.70 -2.50 -0.04
C GLY A 121 3.22 -2.38 -0.41
N ARG A 122 2.28 -2.59 0.52
CA ARG A 122 0.85 -2.43 0.25
C ARG A 122 0.53 -1.00 -0.15
N ARG A 123 -0.25 -0.87 -1.22
CA ARG A 123 -0.75 0.41 -1.75
C ARG A 123 -2.21 0.61 -1.35
N VAL A 124 -2.55 1.82 -0.96
CA VAL A 124 -3.93 2.19 -0.57
C VAL A 124 -4.26 3.59 -1.07
N LEU A 125 -5.55 3.87 -1.24
CA LEU A 125 -6.02 5.19 -1.64
C LEU A 125 -5.93 6.19 -0.49
N PRO A 126 -5.52 7.44 -0.75
CA PRO A 126 -5.28 8.41 0.32
C PRO A 126 -6.56 8.87 1.04
N HIS A 127 -7.72 8.88 0.37
CA HIS A 127 -8.95 9.45 0.92
C HIS A 127 -9.54 8.64 2.09
N SER A 128 -9.24 7.35 2.18
CA SER A 128 -9.77 6.45 3.20
C SER A 128 -8.81 6.17 4.35
N THR A 129 -7.63 6.80 4.40
CA THR A 129 -6.60 6.49 5.39
C THR A 129 -6.15 7.72 6.18
N GLY A 130 -5.79 7.51 7.45
CA GLY A 130 -5.19 8.56 8.27
C GLY A 130 -3.87 9.07 7.68
N VAL A 131 -3.01 8.16 7.18
CA VAL A 131 -1.73 8.53 6.54
C VAL A 131 -1.94 9.38 5.29
N GLY A 132 -2.94 9.07 4.47
CA GLY A 132 -3.27 9.86 3.28
C GLY A 132 -3.72 11.27 3.65
N LYS A 133 -4.59 11.41 4.65
CA LYS A 133 -5.00 12.71 5.17
C LYS A 133 -3.81 13.50 5.75
N ALA A 134 -2.93 12.85 6.52
CA ALA A 134 -1.76 13.52 7.09
C ALA A 134 -0.78 14.02 6.01
N LEU A 135 -0.49 13.20 4.99
CA LEU A 135 0.43 13.55 3.91
C LEU A 135 -0.12 14.63 3.00
N LEU A 136 -1.43 14.62 2.71
CA LEU A 136 -2.07 15.59 1.83
C LEU A 136 -2.53 16.86 2.55
N ALA A 137 -2.42 16.94 3.88
CA ALA A 137 -2.92 18.07 4.66
C ALA A 137 -2.36 19.42 4.20
N HIS A 138 -1.12 19.46 3.74
CA HIS A 138 -0.45 20.72 3.30
C HIS A 138 -0.36 20.84 1.77
N THR A 139 -0.94 19.92 1.02
CA THR A 139 -1.02 19.98 -0.45
C THR A 139 -2.08 21.01 -0.87
N PRO A 140 -1.85 21.81 -1.93
CA PRO A 140 -2.84 22.75 -2.44
C PRO A 140 -4.16 22.06 -2.80
N PRO A 141 -5.32 22.66 -2.49
CA PRO A 141 -6.63 22.06 -2.73
C PRO A 141 -6.88 21.59 -4.17
N ASP A 142 -6.40 22.34 -5.15
CA ASP A 142 -6.56 21.97 -6.57
C ASP A 142 -5.75 20.73 -6.95
N GLU A 143 -4.56 20.55 -6.39
CA GLU A 143 -3.75 19.35 -6.58
C GLU A 143 -4.39 18.14 -5.92
N VAL A 144 -4.95 18.30 -4.71
CA VAL A 144 -5.72 17.26 -4.03
C VAL A 144 -6.94 16.85 -4.87
N ARG A 145 -7.72 17.82 -5.39
CA ARG A 145 -8.86 17.54 -6.27
C ARG A 145 -8.43 16.79 -7.53
N ALA A 146 -7.33 17.19 -8.14
CA ALA A 146 -6.80 16.52 -9.33
C ALA A 146 -6.37 15.07 -9.04
N LEU A 147 -5.74 14.83 -7.89
CA LEU A 147 -5.38 13.49 -7.42
C LEU A 147 -6.64 12.65 -7.21
N LEU A 148 -7.63 13.14 -6.46
CA LEU A 148 -8.88 12.43 -6.19
C LEU A 148 -9.69 12.14 -7.47
N ALA A 149 -9.62 13.03 -8.48
CA ALA A 149 -10.25 12.78 -9.77
C ALA A 149 -9.59 11.62 -10.55
N ARG A 150 -8.28 11.40 -10.37
CA ARG A 150 -7.57 10.29 -11.01
C ARG A 150 -7.79 8.95 -10.28
N THR A 151 -7.73 8.96 -8.95
CA THR A 151 -7.87 7.75 -8.13
C THR A 151 -9.32 7.30 -7.93
N GLY A 152 -10.24 8.23 -8.02
CA GLY A 152 -11.59 8.02 -7.51
C GLY A 152 -11.61 8.02 -5.96
N MET A 153 -12.81 7.85 -5.43
CA MET A 153 -13.06 7.80 -3.98
C MET A 153 -14.07 6.70 -3.64
N PRO A 154 -13.75 5.42 -3.91
CA PRO A 154 -14.66 4.32 -3.61
C PRO A 154 -14.86 4.19 -2.09
N ALA A 155 -16.09 3.87 -1.68
CA ALA A 155 -16.38 3.58 -0.29
C ALA A 155 -15.81 2.19 0.09
N ALA A 156 -14.92 2.14 1.06
CA ALA A 156 -14.48 0.90 1.68
C ALA A 156 -15.39 0.50 2.85
N THR A 157 -15.97 1.48 3.53
CA THR A 157 -16.93 1.34 4.63
C THR A 157 -18.01 2.42 4.52
N GLU A 158 -19.01 2.35 5.39
CA GLU A 158 -20.03 3.39 5.50
C GLU A 158 -19.46 4.75 5.99
N LYS A 159 -18.28 4.73 6.62
CA LYS A 159 -17.62 5.94 7.14
C LYS A 159 -16.58 6.53 6.18
N THR A 160 -16.31 5.86 5.06
CA THR A 160 -15.34 6.37 4.08
C THR A 160 -15.80 7.73 3.53
N ILE A 161 -14.90 8.69 3.50
CA ILE A 161 -15.15 9.99 2.84
C ILE A 161 -15.12 9.76 1.32
N THR A 162 -16.25 10.02 0.65
CA THR A 162 -16.41 9.72 -0.78
C THR A 162 -16.57 10.96 -1.65
N THR A 163 -16.42 12.16 -1.07
CA THR A 163 -16.54 13.42 -1.81
C THR A 163 -15.27 14.26 -1.65
N PRO A 164 -14.81 14.94 -2.73
CA PRO A 164 -13.64 15.82 -2.65
C PRO A 164 -13.79 16.95 -1.63
N ASP A 165 -14.97 17.53 -1.50
CA ASP A 165 -15.21 18.61 -0.53
C ASP A 165 -15.12 18.10 0.91
N GLY A 166 -15.75 16.96 1.23
CA GLY A 166 -15.64 16.34 2.55
C GLY A 166 -14.20 15.95 2.89
N PHE A 167 -13.42 15.50 1.89
CA PHE A 167 -12.01 15.21 2.11
C PHE A 167 -11.19 16.47 2.39
N LEU A 168 -11.43 17.56 1.65
CA LEU A 168 -10.76 18.84 1.90
C LEU A 168 -11.11 19.42 3.28
N GLU A 169 -12.36 19.28 3.75
CA GLU A 169 -12.76 19.64 5.11
C GLU A 169 -11.98 18.81 6.16
N ALA A 170 -11.81 17.51 5.91
CA ALA A 170 -10.98 16.66 6.77
C ALA A 170 -9.52 17.11 6.80
N LEU A 171 -8.93 17.51 5.65
CA LEU A 171 -7.58 18.08 5.59
C LEU A 171 -7.45 19.40 6.36
N GLU A 172 -8.47 20.28 6.30
CA GLU A 172 -8.54 21.49 7.12
C GLU A 172 -8.47 21.15 8.61
N GLN A 173 -9.22 20.14 9.03
CA GLN A 173 -9.18 19.67 10.41
C GLN A 173 -7.78 19.19 10.78
N VAL A 174 -7.13 18.39 9.92
CA VAL A 174 -5.75 17.91 10.15
C VAL A 174 -4.78 19.08 10.32
N ARG A 175 -4.85 20.09 9.46
CA ARG A 175 -4.02 21.32 9.58
C ARG A 175 -4.20 22.03 10.92
N ARG A 176 -5.43 22.06 11.42
CA ARG A 176 -5.77 22.77 12.67
C ARG A 176 -5.28 22.03 13.91
N VAL A 177 -5.41 20.68 13.94
CA VAL A 177 -5.08 19.87 15.13
C VAL A 177 -3.71 19.25 15.09
N GLY A 178 -3.05 19.18 13.91
CA GLY A 178 -1.71 18.65 13.71
C GLY A 178 -1.63 17.12 13.52
N TYR A 179 -2.75 16.42 13.46
CA TYR A 179 -2.80 14.97 13.20
C TYR A 179 -4.08 14.57 12.47
N ALA A 180 -4.01 13.46 11.76
CA ALA A 180 -5.15 12.85 11.08
C ALA A 180 -5.67 11.65 11.86
N VAL A 181 -6.97 11.41 11.76
CA VAL A 181 -7.65 10.23 12.30
C VAL A 181 -8.30 9.47 11.14
N ASP A 182 -8.10 8.16 11.09
CA ASP A 182 -8.96 7.22 10.37
C ASP A 182 -9.80 6.51 11.44
N ASP A 183 -11.12 6.70 11.40
CA ASP A 183 -12.06 6.06 12.34
C ASP A 183 -12.99 5.12 11.56
N ASN A 184 -12.49 3.93 11.25
CA ASN A 184 -13.20 2.91 10.46
C ASN A 184 -13.46 3.34 8.99
N GLU A 185 -12.66 4.20 8.42
CA GLU A 185 -12.85 4.69 7.05
C GLU A 185 -12.29 3.71 6.01
N GLN A 186 -11.14 3.10 6.30
CA GLN A 186 -10.52 2.09 5.44
C GLN A 186 -11.03 0.68 5.76
N GLU A 187 -11.22 0.36 7.05
CA GLU A 187 -11.61 -0.97 7.50
C GLU A 187 -12.42 -0.88 8.79
N ILE A 188 -13.54 -1.61 8.87
CA ILE A 188 -14.39 -1.64 10.07
C ILE A 188 -13.62 -2.26 11.24
N GLY A 189 -13.67 -1.61 12.40
CA GLY A 189 -12.95 -2.03 13.61
C GLY A 189 -11.53 -1.52 13.70
N VAL A 190 -11.03 -0.83 12.66
CA VAL A 190 -9.70 -0.22 12.65
C VAL A 190 -9.79 1.28 12.91
N ARG A 191 -8.93 1.76 13.81
CA ARG A 191 -8.74 3.18 14.07
C ARG A 191 -7.26 3.50 14.08
N CYS A 192 -6.84 4.55 13.37
CA CYS A 192 -5.47 4.98 13.41
C CYS A 192 -5.32 6.50 13.55
N LEU A 193 -4.16 6.88 14.10
CA LEU A 193 -3.68 8.26 14.15
C LEU A 193 -2.46 8.38 13.24
N ALA A 194 -2.38 9.46 12.48
CA ALA A 194 -1.25 9.72 11.61
C ALA A 194 -0.78 11.18 11.70
N VAL A 195 0.53 11.35 11.59
CA VAL A 195 1.17 12.66 11.46
C VAL A 195 2.11 12.64 10.27
N SER A 196 2.24 13.77 9.59
CA SER A 196 3.29 13.94 8.58
C SER A 196 4.63 14.19 9.28
N VAL A 197 5.70 13.62 8.72
CA VAL A 197 7.08 13.91 9.13
C VAL A 197 7.65 14.84 8.05
N PRO A 198 7.79 16.15 8.31
CA PRO A 198 8.40 17.08 7.36
C PRO A 198 9.89 16.77 7.21
N ASP A 199 10.45 17.10 6.04
CA ASP A 199 11.87 16.95 5.72
C ASP A 199 12.40 15.50 5.81
N SER A 200 11.55 14.52 5.55
CA SER A 200 12.00 13.14 5.39
C SER A 200 12.98 13.03 4.22
N PRO A 201 14.10 12.32 4.36
CA PRO A 201 15.11 12.15 3.30
C PRO A 201 14.64 11.15 2.22
N THR A 202 13.45 11.35 1.65
CA THR A 202 12.91 10.53 0.56
C THR A 202 12.96 11.26 -0.76
#